data_c384ba6e57d3e9794466d1ce7d42cab1
#
_entry.id   c384ba6e57d3e9794466d1ce7d42cab1
#
_cell.length_a   1.000
_cell.length_b   1.000
_cell.length_c   1.000
_cell.angle_alpha   90.00
_cell.angle_beta   90.00
_cell.angle_gamma   90.00
#
_symmetry.space_group_name_H-M   'P 1'
#
loop_
_entity.id
_entity.type
_entity.pdbx_description
1 polymer ?
#
loop_
_entity_poly.entity_id
_entity_poly.type
_entity_poly.pdbx_seq_one_letter_code
_entity_poly.pdbx_strand_id
1 'polypeptide(L)'
;MSSVSTCKAMLALLGAVMAAPVFAQDARQIMEEVQRRQRADSQHYEGTLEVIGNGNRIATKRWVYDRLGSFGASKAVLRFIAPPEVKGVGLLILNHTDKASDQWMWRPNIGREQRIAFQDRSTRFFGTDFSFEDLEERDVGQYDFQLSSDEGAAWKIDSTPRKTSQYTHSFLWVKKDTYTITRVELYTKKGLMRTIDYRDFEQLTGIWTARTTEIVDVTRNSRTILKYDKLEYNVPMKDADFTIDALRRGA
;
A
#
# COMPACT_ATOMS: atom_id res chain seq x y z
N MET A 1 88.66 25.49 -3.01
CA MET A 1 87.96 24.56 -2.07
C MET A 1 86.52 24.98 -2.06
N SER A 2 85.69 24.35 -2.88
CA SER A 2 84.29 24.75 -3.07
C SER A 2 83.40 23.56 -2.65
N SER A 3 82.56 23.82 -1.66
CA SER A 3 81.60 22.86 -1.13
C SER A 3 80.30 22.99 -1.96
N VAL A 4 79.92 21.89 -2.62
CA VAL A 4 78.62 21.80 -3.37
C VAL A 4 77.61 21.21 -2.41
N SER A 5 76.57 22.03 -2.10
CA SER A 5 75.43 21.62 -1.29
C SER A 5 74.32 21.05 -2.18
N THR A 6 74.02 19.78 -2.01
CA THR A 6 72.96 19.09 -2.79
C THR A 6 71.62 19.23 -2.11
N CYS A 7 70.69 20.02 -2.70
CA CYS A 7 69.35 20.22 -2.24
C CYS A 7 68.47 19.06 -2.77
N LYS A 8 67.98 18.19 -1.88
CA LYS A 8 66.98 17.13 -2.19
C LYS A 8 65.59 17.73 -2.18
N ALA A 9 64.97 17.86 -3.33
CA ALA A 9 63.57 18.22 -3.45
C ALA A 9 62.67 16.99 -3.16
N MET A 10 61.89 17.08 -2.11
CA MET A 10 60.92 16.07 -1.69
C MET A 10 59.56 16.39 -2.37
N LEU A 11 59.21 15.61 -3.37
CA LEU A 11 57.94 15.74 -4.09
C LEU A 11 56.84 15.10 -3.27
N ALA A 12 55.98 15.92 -2.61
CA ALA A 12 54.77 15.41 -1.92
C ALA A 12 53.67 15.21 -2.94
N LEU A 13 53.32 13.92 -3.21
CA LEU A 13 52.15 13.56 -3.99
C LEU A 13 50.91 13.76 -3.11
N LEU A 14 50.14 14.84 -3.33
CA LEU A 14 48.79 14.98 -2.78
C LEU A 14 47.85 14.09 -3.61
N GLY A 15 47.45 12.96 -3.05
CA GLY A 15 46.38 12.13 -3.57
C GLY A 15 45.04 12.82 -3.35
N ALA A 16 44.46 13.38 -4.39
CA ALA A 16 43.07 13.87 -4.36
C ALA A 16 42.14 12.65 -4.34
N VAL A 17 41.57 12.35 -3.17
CA VAL A 17 40.46 11.40 -3.04
C VAL A 17 39.24 12.07 -3.68
N MET A 18 38.93 11.70 -4.91
CA MET A 18 37.66 12.05 -5.56
C MET A 18 36.55 11.29 -4.83
N ALA A 19 35.86 11.97 -3.91
CA ALA A 19 34.59 11.48 -3.37
C ALA A 19 33.57 11.49 -4.54
N ALA A 20 33.26 10.30 -5.06
CA ALA A 20 32.13 10.16 -5.99
C ALA A 20 30.87 10.69 -5.32
N PRO A 21 30.06 11.53 -6.00
CA PRO A 21 28.81 11.98 -5.43
C PRO A 21 27.93 10.75 -5.18
N VAL A 22 27.67 10.45 -3.92
CA VAL A 22 26.60 9.52 -3.53
C VAL A 22 25.32 10.24 -3.93
N PHE A 23 24.76 9.90 -5.10
CA PHE A 23 23.42 10.35 -5.48
C PHE A 23 22.46 9.80 -4.42
N ALA A 24 22.02 10.67 -3.50
CA ALA A 24 20.91 10.35 -2.64
C ALA A 24 19.72 10.01 -3.53
N GLN A 25 19.25 8.76 -3.47
CA GLN A 25 18.14 8.30 -4.29
C GLN A 25 16.91 9.15 -3.93
N ASP A 26 16.28 9.78 -4.93
CA ASP A 26 15.08 10.60 -4.75
C ASP A 26 13.94 9.74 -4.22
N ALA A 27 13.19 10.25 -3.25
CA ALA A 27 12.03 9.56 -2.66
C ALA A 27 11.03 9.10 -3.72
N ARG A 28 10.83 9.90 -4.77
CA ARG A 28 10.00 9.51 -5.91
C ARG A 28 10.54 8.27 -6.64
N GLN A 29 11.83 8.24 -6.94
CA GLN A 29 12.47 7.09 -7.58
C GLN A 29 12.36 5.82 -6.74
N ILE A 30 12.50 5.95 -5.40
CA ILE A 30 12.29 4.83 -4.48
C ILE A 30 10.86 4.30 -4.60
N MET A 31 9.86 5.18 -4.58
CA MET A 31 8.45 4.78 -4.66
C MET A 31 8.05 4.24 -6.04
N GLU A 32 8.62 4.75 -7.11
CA GLU A 32 8.46 4.20 -8.46
C GLU A 32 9.04 2.78 -8.55
N GLU A 33 10.18 2.52 -7.92
CA GLU A 33 10.77 1.19 -7.84
C GLU A 33 9.93 0.24 -6.98
N VAL A 34 9.38 0.71 -5.84
CA VAL A 34 8.39 -0.04 -5.04
C VAL A 34 7.22 -0.48 -5.92
N GLN A 35 6.62 0.48 -6.63
CA GLN A 35 5.47 0.21 -7.51
C GLN A 35 5.83 -0.74 -8.65
N ARG A 36 7.00 -0.57 -9.27
CA ARG A 36 7.49 -1.45 -10.35
C ARG A 36 7.62 -2.90 -9.88
N ARG A 37 8.19 -3.14 -8.69
CA ARG A 37 8.39 -4.48 -8.12
C ARG A 37 7.10 -5.14 -7.64
N GLN A 38 6.06 -4.35 -7.35
CA GLN A 38 4.75 -4.84 -6.92
C GLN A 38 3.76 -5.02 -8.07
N ARG A 39 4.16 -4.74 -9.31
CA ARG A 39 3.29 -4.81 -10.47
C ARG A 39 3.00 -6.26 -10.86
N ALA A 40 1.72 -6.57 -11.08
CA ALA A 40 1.24 -7.84 -11.58
C ALA A 40 0.05 -7.60 -12.52
N ASP A 41 -0.14 -8.48 -13.51
CA ASP A 41 -1.28 -8.38 -14.45
C ASP A 41 -2.61 -8.64 -13.75
N SER A 42 -2.60 -9.50 -12.73
CA SER A 42 -3.75 -9.77 -11.87
C SER A 42 -3.32 -10.26 -10.50
N GLN A 43 -4.25 -10.21 -9.54
CA GLN A 43 -4.06 -10.76 -8.20
C GLN A 43 -5.36 -11.39 -7.73
N HIS A 44 -5.25 -12.57 -7.15
CA HIS A 44 -6.33 -13.24 -6.41
C HIS A 44 -5.88 -13.54 -5.00
N TYR A 45 -6.73 -13.29 -4.00
CA TYR A 45 -6.50 -13.85 -2.68
C TYR A 45 -7.79 -14.11 -1.92
N GLU A 46 -7.75 -15.12 -1.06
CA GLU A 46 -8.69 -15.31 0.03
C GLU A 46 -8.07 -14.78 1.31
N GLY A 47 -8.85 -14.09 2.13
CA GLY A 47 -8.33 -13.50 3.36
C GLY A 47 -9.24 -13.72 4.55
N THR A 48 -8.62 -14.02 5.69
CA THR A 48 -9.25 -14.06 6.99
C THR A 48 -8.93 -12.77 7.75
N LEU A 49 -9.99 -12.07 8.20
CA LEU A 49 -9.87 -10.84 8.96
C LEU A 49 -10.29 -11.11 10.41
N GLU A 50 -9.42 -10.80 11.34
CA GLU A 50 -9.71 -10.73 12.76
C GLU A 50 -9.91 -9.27 13.16
N VAL A 51 -11.14 -8.86 13.43
CA VAL A 51 -11.47 -7.51 13.86
C VAL A 51 -11.53 -7.48 15.38
N ILE A 52 -10.62 -6.75 16.02
CA ILE A 52 -10.48 -6.67 17.46
C ILE A 52 -10.90 -5.26 17.90
N GLY A 53 -12.09 -5.17 18.47
CA GLY A 53 -12.63 -3.91 18.96
C GLY A 53 -12.16 -3.54 20.36
N ASN A 54 -12.56 -2.36 20.80
CA ASN A 54 -12.36 -1.93 22.18
C ASN A 54 -13.01 -2.97 23.13
N GLY A 55 -12.27 -3.43 24.15
CA GLY A 55 -12.72 -4.50 25.06
C GLY A 55 -12.41 -5.92 24.55
N ASN A 56 -11.49 -6.07 23.59
CA ASN A 56 -11.01 -7.36 23.05
C ASN A 56 -12.11 -8.26 22.43
N ARG A 57 -13.23 -7.70 22.02
CA ARG A 57 -14.22 -8.44 21.22
C ARG A 57 -13.63 -8.76 19.88
N ILE A 58 -13.56 -10.05 19.53
CA ILE A 58 -13.04 -10.52 18.25
C ILE A 58 -14.21 -10.92 17.35
N ALA A 59 -14.23 -10.38 16.14
CA ALA A 59 -15.12 -10.81 15.08
C ALA A 59 -14.27 -11.29 13.88
N THR A 60 -14.52 -12.53 13.43
CA THR A 60 -13.81 -13.09 12.28
C THR A 60 -14.66 -12.91 11.03
N LYS A 61 -14.04 -12.44 9.97
CA LYS A 61 -14.64 -12.30 8.64
C LYS A 61 -13.72 -12.97 7.61
N ARG A 62 -14.30 -13.40 6.49
CA ARG A 62 -13.53 -13.87 5.34
C ARG A 62 -14.01 -13.18 4.08
N TRP A 63 -13.09 -12.87 3.19
CA TRP A 63 -13.38 -12.32 1.88
C TRP A 63 -12.53 -12.97 0.78
N VAL A 64 -12.98 -12.79 -0.44
CA VAL A 64 -12.20 -13.03 -1.66
C VAL A 64 -11.93 -11.67 -2.30
N TYR A 65 -10.74 -11.50 -2.83
CA TYR A 65 -10.34 -10.31 -3.55
C TYR A 65 -9.72 -10.72 -4.88
N ASP A 66 -10.23 -10.12 -5.94
CA ASP A 66 -9.72 -10.24 -7.30
C ASP A 66 -9.37 -8.86 -7.84
N ARG A 67 -8.22 -8.75 -8.52
CA ARG A 67 -7.79 -7.52 -9.17
C ARG A 67 -7.20 -7.81 -10.54
N LEU A 68 -7.63 -7.05 -11.53
CA LEU A 68 -7.09 -7.02 -12.89
C LEU A 68 -6.33 -5.72 -13.12
N GLY A 69 -5.11 -5.80 -13.66
CA GLY A 69 -4.18 -4.68 -13.76
C GLY A 69 -3.49 -4.37 -12.42
N SER A 70 -2.62 -3.37 -12.42
CA SER A 70 -1.94 -2.86 -11.24
C SER A 70 -1.73 -1.38 -11.39
N PHE A 71 -2.06 -0.65 -10.37
CA PHE A 71 -1.89 0.79 -10.24
C PHE A 71 -2.53 1.59 -11.40
N GLY A 72 -2.95 2.78 -11.16
CA GLY A 72 -3.61 3.60 -12.17
C GLY A 72 -4.93 3.00 -12.66
N ALA A 73 -4.97 2.36 -13.82
CA ALA A 73 -6.20 1.86 -14.46
C ALA A 73 -6.59 0.42 -14.05
N SER A 74 -6.37 0.01 -12.83
CA SER A 74 -6.74 -1.32 -12.32
C SER A 74 -8.22 -1.42 -11.92
N LYS A 75 -8.71 -2.65 -11.85
CA LYS A 75 -10.09 -2.97 -11.43
C LYS A 75 -10.02 -4.03 -10.34
N ALA A 76 -10.81 -3.87 -9.27
CA ALA A 76 -10.84 -4.86 -8.21
C ALA A 76 -12.27 -5.17 -7.76
N VAL A 77 -12.50 -6.41 -7.36
CA VAL A 77 -13.71 -6.86 -6.68
C VAL A 77 -13.32 -7.52 -5.38
N LEU A 78 -13.91 -7.05 -4.29
CA LEU A 78 -13.83 -7.65 -2.98
C LEU A 78 -15.20 -8.18 -2.61
N ARG A 79 -15.28 -9.41 -2.05
CA ARG A 79 -16.54 -10.01 -1.63
C ARG A 79 -16.39 -10.78 -0.32
N PHE A 80 -17.24 -10.45 0.65
CA PHE A 80 -17.33 -11.26 1.87
C PHE A 80 -17.95 -12.63 1.60
N ILE A 81 -17.32 -13.67 2.12
CA ILE A 81 -17.80 -15.06 2.06
C ILE A 81 -18.24 -15.57 3.44
N ALA A 82 -17.85 -14.92 4.51
CA ALA A 82 -18.25 -15.21 5.89
C ALA A 82 -18.06 -13.96 6.77
N PRO A 83 -18.80 -13.85 7.90
CA PRO A 83 -19.90 -14.70 8.36
C PRO A 83 -21.21 -14.41 7.60
N PRO A 84 -22.31 -15.11 7.91
CA PRO A 84 -23.60 -14.98 7.20
C PRO A 84 -24.14 -13.54 7.13
N GLU A 85 -23.90 -12.71 8.15
CA GLU A 85 -24.39 -11.33 8.25
C GLU A 85 -23.81 -10.40 7.18
N VAL A 86 -22.64 -10.72 6.63
CA VAL A 86 -21.95 -9.96 5.59
C VAL A 86 -21.73 -10.75 4.30
N LYS A 87 -22.07 -12.05 4.29
CA LYS A 87 -21.88 -12.90 3.12
C LYS A 87 -22.56 -12.32 1.89
N GLY A 88 -21.83 -12.30 0.77
CA GLY A 88 -22.28 -11.76 -0.51
C GLY A 88 -22.19 -10.23 -0.64
N VAL A 89 -21.91 -9.50 0.45
CA VAL A 89 -21.55 -8.08 0.32
C VAL A 89 -20.32 -7.97 -0.53
N GLY A 90 -20.40 -7.18 -1.60
CA GLY A 90 -19.32 -6.97 -2.56
C GLY A 90 -19.00 -5.50 -2.77
N LEU A 91 -17.75 -5.22 -3.11
CA LEU A 91 -17.26 -3.90 -3.48
C LEU A 91 -16.51 -4.02 -4.82
N LEU A 92 -16.96 -3.28 -5.81
CA LEU A 92 -16.25 -3.05 -7.07
C LEU A 92 -15.49 -1.74 -6.97
N ILE A 93 -14.21 -1.75 -7.30
CA ILE A 93 -13.33 -0.59 -7.32
C ILE A 93 -12.76 -0.47 -8.73
N LEU A 94 -12.95 0.68 -9.36
CA LEU A 94 -12.33 1.03 -10.64
C LEU A 94 -11.34 2.17 -10.38
N ASN A 95 -10.07 1.85 -10.39
CA ASN A 95 -8.99 2.83 -10.20
C ASN A 95 -8.71 3.57 -11.49
N HIS A 96 -8.31 4.84 -11.39
CA HIS A 96 -8.00 5.71 -12.52
C HIS A 96 -6.68 6.44 -12.27
N THR A 97 -5.96 6.74 -13.34
CA THR A 97 -4.70 7.49 -13.27
C THR A 97 -4.91 8.98 -13.00
N ASP A 98 -6.00 9.56 -13.52
CA ASP A 98 -6.25 11.01 -13.62
C ASP A 98 -7.30 11.52 -12.62
N LYS A 99 -8.10 10.64 -12.05
CA LYS A 99 -9.15 10.97 -11.08
C LYS A 99 -9.20 9.96 -9.93
N ALA A 100 -10.03 10.27 -8.93
CA ALA A 100 -10.33 9.33 -7.86
C ALA A 100 -11.04 8.08 -8.39
N SER A 101 -10.87 6.92 -7.71
CA SER A 101 -11.51 5.67 -8.08
C SER A 101 -13.04 5.79 -8.13
N ASP A 102 -13.69 4.97 -8.91
CA ASP A 102 -15.14 4.79 -8.81
C ASP A 102 -15.40 3.52 -7.99
N GLN A 103 -16.32 3.58 -7.04
CA GLN A 103 -16.64 2.45 -6.16
C GLN A 103 -18.13 2.18 -6.14
N TRP A 104 -18.52 0.90 -6.24
CA TRP A 104 -19.90 0.43 -6.10
C TRP A 104 -19.95 -0.72 -5.11
N MET A 105 -20.87 -0.63 -4.18
CA MET A 105 -21.13 -1.66 -3.19
C MET A 105 -22.42 -2.40 -3.52
N TRP A 106 -22.36 -3.72 -3.49
CA TRP A 106 -23.53 -4.59 -3.52
C TRP A 106 -23.85 -5.10 -2.12
N ARG A 107 -25.11 -5.05 -1.74
CA ARG A 107 -25.62 -5.63 -0.50
C ARG A 107 -26.79 -6.55 -0.80
N PRO A 108 -26.67 -7.89 -0.58
CA PRO A 108 -27.72 -8.85 -0.87
C PRO A 108 -29.05 -8.55 -0.18
N ASN A 109 -29.01 -8.14 1.08
CA ASN A 109 -30.20 -7.81 1.87
C ASN A 109 -30.97 -6.57 1.38
N ILE A 110 -30.34 -5.74 0.56
CA ILE A 110 -30.98 -4.54 -0.06
C ILE A 110 -31.35 -4.85 -1.51
N GLY A 111 -30.69 -5.82 -2.15
CA GLY A 111 -30.95 -6.23 -3.53
C GLY A 111 -30.59 -5.17 -4.58
N ARG A 112 -29.73 -4.20 -4.24
CA ARG A 112 -29.29 -3.18 -5.18
C ARG A 112 -27.84 -2.76 -4.91
N GLU A 113 -27.19 -2.28 -5.95
CA GLU A 113 -25.91 -1.61 -5.85
C GLU A 113 -26.07 -0.17 -5.37
N GLN A 114 -25.04 0.32 -4.70
CA GLN A 114 -24.93 1.71 -4.26
C GLN A 114 -23.55 2.23 -4.66
N ARG A 115 -23.49 3.34 -5.39
CA ARG A 115 -22.22 4.04 -5.61
C ARG A 115 -21.77 4.69 -4.31
N ILE A 116 -20.51 4.50 -3.96
CA ILE A 116 -19.90 5.14 -2.80
C ILE A 116 -19.55 6.58 -3.19
N ALA A 117 -20.22 7.53 -2.58
CA ALA A 117 -19.93 8.93 -2.81
C ALA A 117 -18.55 9.30 -2.22
N PHE A 118 -17.92 10.33 -2.76
CA PHE A 118 -16.58 10.74 -2.36
C PHE A 118 -16.48 11.03 -0.84
N GLN A 119 -17.48 11.73 -0.29
CA GLN A 119 -17.52 12.05 1.15
C GLN A 119 -17.67 10.81 2.05
N ASP A 120 -18.14 9.68 1.52
CA ASP A 120 -18.37 8.45 2.28
C ASP A 120 -17.13 7.52 2.30
N ARG A 121 -16.08 7.85 1.53
CA ARG A 121 -14.88 7.00 1.41
C ARG A 121 -14.07 6.90 2.69
N SER A 122 -14.18 7.87 3.58
CA SER A 122 -13.55 7.83 4.91
C SER A 122 -14.28 6.92 5.89
N THR A 123 -15.49 6.42 5.55
CA THR A 123 -16.22 5.52 6.42
C THR A 123 -15.61 4.12 6.43
N ARG A 124 -15.79 3.42 7.56
CA ARG A 124 -15.26 2.06 7.74
C ARG A 124 -16.00 1.06 6.85
N PHE A 125 -15.23 0.16 6.26
CA PHE A 125 -15.78 -0.92 5.46
C PHE A 125 -16.25 -2.08 6.36
N PHE A 126 -17.56 -2.19 6.53
CA PHE A 126 -18.24 -3.27 7.28
C PHE A 126 -17.61 -3.61 8.63
N GLY A 127 -17.31 -2.58 9.42
CA GLY A 127 -16.80 -2.70 10.78
C GLY A 127 -15.33 -3.13 10.89
N THR A 128 -14.63 -3.33 9.79
CA THR A 128 -13.16 -3.44 9.76
C THR A 128 -12.52 -2.08 10.03
N ASP A 129 -11.23 -2.02 10.32
CA ASP A 129 -10.52 -0.75 10.45
C ASP A 129 -10.06 -0.16 9.11
N PHE A 130 -10.30 -0.87 8.01
CA PHE A 130 -10.19 -0.31 6.67
C PHE A 130 -11.36 0.65 6.39
N SER A 131 -11.07 1.79 5.78
CA SER A 131 -12.08 2.63 5.12
C SER A 131 -12.20 2.24 3.64
N PHE A 132 -13.21 2.76 2.95
CA PHE A 132 -13.32 2.57 1.50
C PHE A 132 -12.10 3.13 0.75
N GLU A 133 -11.50 4.23 1.22
CA GLU A 133 -10.28 4.81 0.65
C GLU A 133 -9.06 3.90 0.86
N ASP A 134 -8.96 3.19 1.98
CA ASP A 134 -7.84 2.29 2.26
C ASP A 134 -7.83 1.05 1.34
N LEU A 135 -8.94 0.73 0.71
CA LEU A 135 -9.09 -0.38 -0.24
C LEU A 135 -8.74 0.01 -1.69
N GLU A 136 -8.46 1.28 -1.95
CA GLU A 136 -7.99 1.76 -3.25
C GLU A 136 -6.50 1.47 -3.44
N GLU A 137 -6.08 1.24 -4.69
CA GLU A 137 -4.65 1.19 -4.99
C GLU A 137 -4.04 2.60 -4.96
N ARG A 138 -2.83 2.70 -4.41
CA ARG A 138 -2.06 3.94 -4.34
C ARG A 138 -1.09 4.01 -5.51
N ASP A 139 -1.48 4.71 -6.57
CA ASP A 139 -0.58 5.00 -7.70
C ASP A 139 0.39 6.13 -7.34
N VAL A 140 1.69 5.94 -7.63
CA VAL A 140 2.74 6.95 -7.32
C VAL A 140 2.46 8.29 -8.00
N GLY A 141 1.79 8.31 -9.14
CA GLY A 141 1.40 9.53 -9.84
C GLY A 141 0.42 10.41 -9.04
N GLN A 142 -0.23 9.87 -8.03
CA GLN A 142 -1.23 10.57 -7.22
C GLN A 142 -0.67 11.19 -5.95
N TYR A 143 0.66 11.07 -5.71
CA TYR A 143 1.30 11.55 -4.49
C TYR A 143 2.57 12.33 -4.78
N ASP A 144 2.88 13.25 -3.89
CA ASP A 144 4.20 13.86 -3.75
C ASP A 144 4.97 13.13 -2.66
N PHE A 145 6.28 12.95 -2.86
CA PHE A 145 7.15 12.20 -1.96
C PHE A 145 8.36 13.03 -1.54
N GLN A 146 8.72 12.93 -0.26
CA GLN A 146 9.94 13.50 0.29
C GLN A 146 10.62 12.47 1.19
N LEU A 147 11.95 12.38 1.13
CA LEU A 147 12.71 11.55 2.05
C LEU A 147 12.72 12.24 3.41
N SER A 148 12.06 11.62 4.40
CA SER A 148 11.99 12.12 5.77
C SER A 148 13.27 11.75 6.54
N SER A 149 13.70 10.49 6.46
CA SER A 149 14.96 10.02 7.07
C SER A 149 15.48 8.76 6.38
N ASP A 150 16.77 8.52 6.55
CA ASP A 150 17.44 7.25 6.25
C ASP A 150 17.69 6.53 7.58
N GLU A 151 16.99 5.40 7.77
CA GLU A 151 17.04 4.62 9.02
C GLU A 151 17.88 3.33 8.84
N GLY A 152 18.97 3.42 8.10
CA GLY A 152 19.89 2.31 7.88
C GLY A 152 19.32 1.25 6.91
N ALA A 153 18.55 0.29 7.40
CA ALA A 153 17.95 -0.78 6.58
C ALA A 153 16.70 -0.33 5.80
N ALA A 154 16.12 0.83 6.13
CA ALA A 154 14.91 1.36 5.52
C ALA A 154 15.01 2.87 5.25
N TRP A 155 14.28 3.33 4.25
CA TRP A 155 13.95 4.73 4.07
C TRP A 155 12.60 5.03 4.72
N LYS A 156 12.51 6.16 5.41
CA LYS A 156 11.23 6.74 5.83
C LYS A 156 10.86 7.84 4.85
N ILE A 157 9.74 7.67 4.19
CA ILE A 157 9.27 8.57 3.11
C ILE A 157 7.97 9.24 3.57
N ASP A 158 7.94 10.57 3.48
CA ASP A 158 6.71 11.36 3.60
C ASP A 158 5.99 11.36 2.25
N SER A 159 4.70 11.06 2.28
CA SER A 159 3.84 10.97 1.11
C SER A 159 2.60 11.84 1.30
N THR A 160 2.44 12.84 0.44
CA THR A 160 1.31 13.77 0.45
C THR A 160 0.41 13.52 -0.75
N PRO A 161 -0.90 13.27 -0.57
CA PRO A 161 -1.81 13.07 -1.69
C PRO A 161 -2.00 14.37 -2.49
N ARG A 162 -1.92 14.26 -3.84
CA ARG A 162 -2.21 15.36 -4.77
C ARG A 162 -3.70 15.61 -4.98
N LYS A 163 -4.53 14.63 -4.63
CA LYS A 163 -5.98 14.68 -4.72
C LYS A 163 -6.60 14.75 -3.34
N THR A 164 -7.86 15.11 -3.26
CA THR A 164 -8.60 15.11 -2.00
C THR A 164 -8.62 13.72 -1.39
N SER A 165 -8.20 13.64 -0.13
CA SER A 165 -8.10 12.44 0.68
C SER A 165 -8.56 12.76 2.10
N GLN A 166 -8.96 11.74 2.87
CA GLN A 166 -9.14 11.89 4.31
C GLN A 166 -7.82 12.14 5.04
N TYR A 167 -6.71 11.71 4.42
CA TYR A 167 -5.38 11.85 4.97
C TYR A 167 -4.70 13.11 4.45
N THR A 168 -4.03 13.84 5.34
CA THR A 168 -3.21 15.00 4.97
C THR A 168 -1.85 14.58 4.44
N HIS A 169 -1.26 13.52 5.03
CA HIS A 169 0.00 12.89 4.61
C HIS A 169 0.13 11.52 5.23
N SER A 170 1.13 10.78 4.83
CA SER A 170 1.49 9.49 5.42
C SER A 170 3.00 9.30 5.43
N PHE A 171 3.51 8.60 6.45
CA PHE A 171 4.89 8.10 6.43
C PHE A 171 4.91 6.63 6.02
N LEU A 172 5.83 6.28 5.12
CA LEU A 172 6.05 4.92 4.65
C LEU A 172 7.48 4.48 4.99
N TRP A 173 7.63 3.30 5.57
CA TRP A 173 8.93 2.65 5.77
C TRP A 173 9.15 1.64 4.65
N VAL A 174 10.16 1.92 3.82
CA VAL A 174 10.53 1.10 2.66
C VAL A 174 11.87 0.42 2.94
N LYS A 175 11.89 -0.90 2.97
CA LYS A 175 13.13 -1.68 3.09
C LYS A 175 14.01 -1.49 1.87
N LYS A 176 15.33 -1.28 2.08
CA LYS A 176 16.28 -1.00 1.01
C LYS A 176 16.63 -2.21 0.15
N ASP A 177 16.65 -3.40 0.73
CA ASP A 177 17.01 -4.65 0.05
C ASP A 177 15.92 -5.14 -0.90
N THR A 178 14.66 -5.06 -0.46
CA THR A 178 13.52 -5.64 -1.18
C THR A 178 12.59 -4.59 -1.82
N TYR A 179 12.72 -3.31 -1.44
CA TYR A 179 11.78 -2.24 -1.80
C TYR A 179 10.34 -2.56 -1.36
N THR A 180 10.19 -3.28 -0.24
CA THR A 180 8.88 -3.53 0.35
C THR A 180 8.53 -2.47 1.38
N ILE A 181 7.27 -2.04 1.38
CA ILE A 181 6.72 -1.21 2.45
C ILE A 181 6.43 -2.14 3.63
N THR A 182 7.02 -1.85 4.80
CA THR A 182 6.80 -2.63 6.02
C THR A 182 5.84 -1.98 6.99
N ARG A 183 5.73 -0.64 6.92
CA ARG A 183 4.85 0.14 7.78
C ARG A 183 4.36 1.38 7.07
N VAL A 184 3.12 1.77 7.36
CA VAL A 184 2.52 3.05 6.96
C VAL A 184 1.87 3.70 8.18
N GLU A 185 2.09 4.99 8.36
CA GLU A 185 1.36 5.82 9.31
C GLU A 185 0.53 6.86 8.56
N LEU A 186 -0.75 6.92 8.86
CA LEU A 186 -1.75 7.73 8.16
C LEU A 186 -2.21 8.87 9.06
N TYR A 187 -1.98 10.09 8.61
CA TYR A 187 -2.27 11.29 9.37
C TYR A 187 -3.44 12.08 8.80
N THR A 188 -4.26 12.61 9.69
CA THR A 188 -5.29 13.60 9.39
C THR A 188 -4.93 14.95 9.99
N LYS A 189 -5.75 15.97 9.80
CA LYS A 189 -5.59 17.28 10.48
C LYS A 189 -5.56 17.16 12.02
N LYS A 190 -6.06 16.06 12.57
CA LYS A 190 -6.10 15.79 14.02
C LYS A 190 -4.89 14.99 14.53
N GLY A 191 -3.97 14.63 13.65
CA GLY A 191 -2.79 13.81 13.96
C GLY A 191 -2.89 12.39 13.43
N LEU A 192 -2.08 11.48 13.99
CA LEU A 192 -2.05 10.07 13.63
C LEU A 192 -3.42 9.43 13.83
N MET A 193 -3.98 8.87 12.76
CA MET A 193 -5.26 8.19 12.77
C MET A 193 -5.12 6.68 12.72
N ARG A 194 -4.27 6.17 11.80
CA ARG A 194 -4.07 4.72 11.59
C ARG A 194 -2.61 4.38 11.39
N THR A 195 -2.26 3.16 11.78
CA THR A 195 -1.01 2.51 11.37
C THR A 195 -1.33 1.24 10.62
N ILE A 196 -0.51 0.92 9.61
CA ILE A 196 -0.61 -0.34 8.87
C ILE A 196 0.78 -0.98 8.93
N ASP A 197 0.84 -2.20 9.46
CA ASP A 197 2.06 -3.01 9.51
C ASP A 197 1.91 -4.21 8.58
N TYR A 198 2.92 -4.42 7.73
CA TYR A 198 3.01 -5.55 6.81
C TYR A 198 4.08 -6.52 7.32
N ARG A 199 3.71 -7.80 7.44
CA ARG A 199 4.58 -8.83 8.04
C ARG A 199 4.55 -10.13 7.24
N ASP A 200 5.44 -11.05 7.64
CA ASP A 200 5.52 -12.41 7.09
C ASP A 200 5.72 -12.39 5.57
N PHE A 201 6.76 -11.66 5.15
CA PHE A 201 7.06 -11.50 3.73
C PHE A 201 7.59 -12.77 3.11
N GLU A 202 7.05 -13.14 1.95
CA GLU A 202 7.55 -14.19 1.09
C GLU A 202 7.60 -13.70 -0.37
N GLN A 203 8.32 -14.41 -1.22
CA GLN A 203 8.39 -14.08 -2.63
C GLN A 203 7.50 -15.03 -3.44
N LEU A 204 6.47 -14.46 -4.08
CA LEU A 204 5.55 -15.19 -4.96
C LEU A 204 5.75 -14.72 -6.39
N THR A 205 6.12 -15.60 -7.30
CA THR A 205 6.38 -15.29 -8.71
C THR A 205 7.30 -14.07 -8.92
N GLY A 206 8.29 -13.89 -8.02
CA GLY A 206 9.23 -12.77 -8.05
C GLY A 206 8.77 -11.52 -7.29
N ILE A 207 7.54 -11.48 -6.78
CA ILE A 207 6.96 -10.33 -6.05
C ILE A 207 7.06 -10.58 -4.55
N TRP A 208 7.74 -9.71 -3.81
CA TRP A 208 7.76 -9.74 -2.35
C TRP A 208 6.39 -9.36 -1.79
N THR A 209 5.78 -10.25 -1.05
CA THR A 209 4.38 -10.16 -0.61
C THR A 209 4.27 -10.39 0.89
N ALA A 210 3.58 -9.51 1.59
CA ALA A 210 3.24 -9.73 3.00
C ALA A 210 2.09 -10.74 3.12
N ARG A 211 2.19 -11.69 4.04
CA ARG A 211 1.13 -12.65 4.37
C ARG A 211 0.20 -12.16 5.48
N THR A 212 0.64 -11.12 6.19
CA THR A 212 -0.14 -10.52 7.26
C THR A 212 -0.13 -9.01 7.12
N THR A 213 -1.30 -8.40 7.14
CA THR A 213 -1.49 -6.94 7.23
C THR A 213 -2.27 -6.63 8.50
N GLU A 214 -1.71 -5.82 9.38
CA GLU A 214 -2.41 -5.30 10.55
C GLU A 214 -2.68 -3.82 10.37
N ILE A 215 -3.94 -3.42 10.50
CA ILE A 215 -4.34 -2.01 10.55
C ILE A 215 -4.88 -1.69 11.93
N VAL A 216 -4.35 -0.65 12.55
CA VAL A 216 -4.77 -0.15 13.86
C VAL A 216 -5.40 1.22 13.68
N ASP A 217 -6.63 1.39 14.12
CA ASP A 217 -7.26 2.71 14.28
C ASP A 217 -6.95 3.23 15.69
N VAL A 218 -5.97 4.15 15.76
CA VAL A 218 -5.47 4.70 17.02
C VAL A 218 -6.56 5.48 17.75
N THR A 219 -7.44 6.14 16.98
CA THR A 219 -8.50 7.00 17.55
C THR A 219 -9.63 6.19 18.19
N ARG A 220 -9.80 4.92 17.78
CA ARG A 220 -10.86 4.02 18.26
C ARG A 220 -10.34 2.93 19.18
N ASN A 221 -9.02 2.79 19.32
CA ASN A 221 -8.40 1.67 20.03
C ASN A 221 -8.91 0.32 19.50
N SER A 222 -8.94 0.17 18.18
CA SER A 222 -9.35 -1.05 17.49
C SER A 222 -8.34 -1.42 16.42
N ARG A 223 -8.31 -2.71 16.03
CA ARG A 223 -7.43 -3.20 14.97
C ARG A 223 -8.08 -4.30 14.17
N THR A 224 -7.67 -4.41 12.92
CA THR A 224 -8.02 -5.52 12.03
C THR A 224 -6.74 -6.17 11.54
N ILE A 225 -6.63 -7.50 11.69
CA ILE A 225 -5.54 -8.31 11.18
C ILE A 225 -6.09 -9.08 9.98
N LEU A 226 -5.54 -8.83 8.80
CA LEU A 226 -5.82 -9.58 7.59
C LEU A 226 -4.69 -10.59 7.35
N LYS A 227 -5.03 -11.87 7.32
CA LYS A 227 -4.16 -12.98 6.92
C LYS A 227 -4.55 -13.43 5.52
N TYR A 228 -3.58 -13.55 4.64
CA TYR A 228 -3.79 -14.01 3.27
C TYR A 228 -3.65 -15.52 3.23
N ASP A 229 -4.80 -16.23 3.26
CA ASP A 229 -4.86 -17.69 3.28
C ASP A 229 -4.41 -18.30 1.94
N LYS A 230 -4.89 -17.71 0.84
CA LYS A 230 -4.51 -18.02 -0.53
C LYS A 230 -4.15 -16.71 -1.24
N LEU A 231 -3.00 -16.67 -1.91
CA LEU A 231 -2.61 -15.51 -2.70
C LEU A 231 -1.88 -15.98 -3.96
N GLU A 232 -2.34 -15.49 -5.11
CA GLU A 232 -1.83 -15.84 -6.43
C GLU A 232 -1.76 -14.58 -7.30
N TYR A 233 -0.68 -14.47 -8.08
CA TYR A 233 -0.51 -13.41 -9.09
C TYR A 233 -0.63 -13.97 -10.49
N ASN A 234 -0.95 -13.10 -11.44
CA ASN A 234 -1.01 -13.40 -12.87
C ASN A 234 -1.96 -14.54 -13.22
N VAL A 235 -3.05 -14.68 -12.44
CA VAL A 235 -4.14 -15.62 -12.75
C VAL A 235 -5.01 -15.06 -13.87
N PRO A 236 -5.52 -15.91 -14.79
CA PRO A 236 -6.37 -15.45 -15.88
C PRO A 236 -7.67 -14.80 -15.35
N MET A 237 -7.91 -13.55 -15.73
CA MET A 237 -9.13 -12.80 -15.41
C MET A 237 -9.63 -12.05 -16.63
N LYS A 238 -10.92 -11.71 -16.66
CA LYS A 238 -11.55 -11.00 -17.78
C LYS A 238 -12.14 -9.67 -17.31
N ASP A 239 -12.11 -8.65 -18.15
CA ASP A 239 -12.75 -7.37 -17.88
C ASP A 239 -14.24 -7.50 -17.48
N ALA A 240 -14.93 -8.48 -18.02
CA ALA A 240 -16.33 -8.77 -17.73
C ALA A 240 -16.58 -9.19 -16.26
N ASP A 241 -15.54 -9.63 -15.54
CA ASP A 241 -15.61 -10.03 -14.12
C ASP A 241 -15.63 -8.79 -13.20
N PHE A 242 -15.26 -7.63 -13.72
CA PHE A 242 -15.12 -6.37 -12.98
C PHE A 242 -16.18 -5.33 -13.40
N THR A 243 -17.42 -5.75 -13.46
CA THR A 243 -18.58 -4.93 -13.82
C THR A 243 -19.63 -4.92 -12.70
N ILE A 244 -20.54 -3.96 -12.72
CA ILE A 244 -21.68 -3.92 -11.78
C ILE A 244 -22.52 -5.19 -11.91
N ASP A 245 -22.71 -5.70 -13.12
CA ASP A 245 -23.47 -6.93 -13.34
C ASP A 245 -22.75 -8.16 -12.79
N ALA A 246 -21.42 -8.24 -12.91
CA ALA A 246 -20.62 -9.28 -12.27
C ALA A 246 -20.66 -9.17 -10.74
N LEU A 247 -20.64 -7.95 -10.22
CA LEU A 247 -20.76 -7.69 -8.78
C LEU A 247 -22.09 -8.23 -8.23
N ARG A 248 -23.20 -8.10 -8.98
CA ARG A 248 -24.53 -8.63 -8.61
C ARG A 248 -24.59 -10.17 -8.70
N ARG A 249 -24.09 -10.76 -9.80
CA ARG A 249 -24.16 -12.22 -10.05
C ARG A 249 -23.33 -13.03 -9.07
N GLY A 250 -22.25 -12.50 -8.56
CA GLY A 250 -21.37 -13.20 -7.61
C GLY A 250 -21.86 -13.15 -6.16
N ALA A 251 -23.10 -12.70 -5.91
CA ALA A 251 -23.68 -12.57 -4.58
C ALA A 251 -24.36 -13.85 -4.08
#